data_eabbd2f8de4b39b8f6ec380081e323f3
#
_entry.id   eabbd2f8de4b39b8f6ec380081e323f3
#
_cell.length_a   1.000
_cell.length_b   1.000
_cell.length_c   1.000
_cell.angle_alpha   90.00
_cell.angle_beta   90.00
_cell.angle_gamma   90.00
#
_symmetry.space_group_name_H-M   'P 1'
#
loop_
_entity.id
_entity.type
_entity.pdbx_description
1 polymer ?
#
loop_
_entity_poly.entity_id
_entity_poly.type
_entity_poly.pdbx_seq_one_letter_code
_entity_poly.pdbx_strand_id
1 'polypeptide(L)'
;MTEPRIPVPDQQADQAANAATPTDAQPHTQDTMAPGGTYGAPAGQPVTEYPAPTSAPAPVVIVKKKGPGWVALFCAMLVTIALTLGAVFYVRPELLRVSTPTNLNNGTVATVQASSDATDWTAVASAVSPAVVTISTQSASTGSTGSGVIYDAQGDIVTNYHVISSVLGGGQIQVTLADGRLYAARVVGHDKTTDLAVIRLDNPPSDLTVARFATSANLEVGAPVMAIGAPLGLSNTVTTGIVSALNRPVEVSVDESATSEDGTQASSDLVVTNAIQIDASINPGNSGGPLFDATGAVIGINS
;
A
#
# COMPACT_ATOMS: atom_id res chain seq x y z
N MET A 1 -30.85 18.36 58.77
CA MET A 1 -29.44 18.01 58.66
C MET A 1 -29.06 18.36 57.23
N THR A 2 -28.37 19.46 57.09
CA THR A 2 -28.02 20.08 55.83
C THR A 2 -26.58 19.63 55.46
N GLU A 3 -26.43 18.93 54.32
CA GLU A 3 -25.11 18.55 53.77
C GLU A 3 -24.39 19.77 53.17
N PRO A 4 -23.08 19.90 53.34
CA PRO A 4 -22.31 21.01 52.79
C PRO A 4 -21.99 20.79 51.32
N ARG A 5 -22.29 21.79 50.48
CA ARG A 5 -21.87 21.86 49.06
C ARG A 5 -20.37 22.14 48.95
N ILE A 6 -19.67 21.34 48.17
CA ILE A 6 -18.30 21.55 47.76
C ILE A 6 -18.28 22.55 46.60
N PRO A 7 -17.45 23.61 46.60
CA PRO A 7 -17.35 24.55 45.50
C PRO A 7 -16.56 23.97 44.32
N VAL A 8 -17.08 24.19 43.12
CA VAL A 8 -16.44 23.87 41.81
C VAL A 8 -15.43 24.97 41.50
N PRO A 9 -14.19 24.67 41.07
CA PRO A 9 -13.22 25.69 40.66
C PRO A 9 -13.60 26.29 39.30
N ASP A 10 -13.45 27.61 39.23
CA ASP A 10 -13.70 28.48 38.09
C ASP A 10 -12.64 28.23 36.98
N GLN A 11 -13.08 27.76 35.79
CA GLN A 11 -12.25 27.53 34.62
C GLN A 11 -12.17 28.76 33.70
N GLN A 12 -11.80 29.92 34.24
CA GLN A 12 -11.69 31.15 33.45
C GLN A 12 -10.35 31.90 33.62
N ALA A 13 -9.24 31.18 33.69
CA ALA A 13 -7.93 31.85 33.77
C ALA A 13 -6.81 31.00 33.08
N ASP A 14 -6.92 30.68 31.79
CA ASP A 14 -5.77 30.19 30.99
C ASP A 14 -5.94 30.42 29.46
N GLN A 15 -6.38 31.63 29.11
CA GLN A 15 -6.36 32.05 27.68
C GLN A 15 -5.53 33.33 27.46
N ALA A 16 -4.36 33.42 28.03
CA ALA A 16 -3.45 34.52 27.75
C ALA A 16 -1.98 34.12 27.93
N ALA A 17 -1.45 33.25 27.09
CA ALA A 17 -0.02 33.12 26.86
C ALA A 17 0.25 32.14 25.69
N ASN A 18 0.09 32.56 24.45
CA ASN A 18 0.90 32.05 23.33
C ASN A 18 0.68 32.91 22.06
N ALA A 19 1.13 34.16 22.12
CA ALA A 19 1.40 34.96 20.94
C ALA A 19 2.92 35.22 20.88
N ALA A 20 3.66 34.28 20.30
CA ALA A 20 5.06 34.48 19.93
C ALA A 20 5.12 34.78 18.43
N THR A 21 5.48 35.99 18.13
CA THR A 21 5.81 36.58 16.82
C THR A 21 6.98 35.85 16.18
N PRO A 22 6.98 35.56 14.87
CA PRO A 22 8.18 35.12 14.17
C PRO A 22 9.05 36.34 13.78
N THR A 23 10.27 36.37 14.27
CA THR A 23 11.29 37.35 13.97
C THR A 23 12.08 36.96 12.71
N ASP A 24 12.11 37.89 11.76
CA ASP A 24 13.12 38.18 10.73
C ASP A 24 13.96 37.04 10.10
N ALA A 25 13.63 36.75 8.88
CA ALA A 25 14.55 36.18 7.89
C ALA A 25 15.46 37.30 7.32
N GLN A 26 16.75 37.23 7.55
CA GLN A 26 17.75 38.08 6.87
C GLN A 26 18.05 37.52 5.47
N PRO A 27 18.20 38.40 4.44
CA PRO A 27 18.59 37.98 3.11
C PRO A 27 20.10 37.78 3.00
N HIS A 28 20.51 36.65 2.47
CA HIS A 28 21.88 36.37 2.06
C HIS A 28 22.24 37.24 0.86
N THR A 29 23.22 38.14 1.08
CA THR A 29 23.89 38.93 0.06
C THR A 29 24.76 38.04 -0.82
N GLN A 30 24.55 38.11 -2.12
CA GLN A 30 25.45 37.57 -3.14
C GLN A 30 26.71 38.43 -3.21
N ASP A 31 27.89 37.85 -2.95
CA ASP A 31 29.16 38.44 -3.23
C ASP A 31 29.48 38.35 -4.74
N THR A 32 29.44 39.48 -5.39
CA THR A 32 29.96 39.71 -6.73
C THR A 32 31.50 39.79 -6.67
N MET A 33 32.17 38.82 -7.29
CA MET A 33 33.63 38.92 -7.53
C MET A 33 33.93 39.93 -8.63
N ALA A 34 34.71 40.95 -8.29
CA ALA A 34 35.33 41.88 -9.22
C ALA A 34 36.65 41.31 -9.80
N PRO A 35 37.00 41.62 -11.04
CA PRO A 35 38.25 41.16 -11.66
C PRO A 35 39.39 42.17 -11.46
N GLY A 36 40.60 41.67 -11.32
CA GLY A 36 41.78 42.50 -11.49
C GLY A 36 42.88 42.32 -10.45
N GLY A 37 43.87 41.54 -10.79
CA GLY A 37 45.13 41.44 -10.05
C GLY A 37 46.22 40.91 -10.99
N THR A 38 46.89 41.80 -11.70
CA THR A 38 48.14 41.56 -12.43
C THR A 38 49.25 41.24 -11.45
N TYR A 39 49.82 40.05 -11.53
CA TYR A 39 51.07 39.73 -10.88
C TYR A 39 52.20 39.68 -11.91
N GLY A 40 53.20 40.54 -11.66
CA GLY A 40 54.43 40.69 -12.44
C GLY A 40 55.31 39.45 -12.39
N ALA A 41 56.01 39.23 -13.49
CA ALA A 41 57.02 38.19 -13.65
C ALA A 41 58.28 38.52 -12.87
N PRO A 42 58.96 37.59 -12.21
CA PRO A 42 60.30 37.72 -11.76
C PRO A 42 61.29 37.35 -12.86
N ALA A 43 62.33 38.19 -12.94
CA ALA A 43 63.44 38.14 -13.91
C ALA A 43 64.35 36.91 -13.71
N GLY A 44 64.78 36.33 -14.82
CA GLY A 44 66.13 35.91 -15.13
C GLY A 44 66.76 34.79 -14.28
N GLN A 45 66.83 33.61 -14.85
CA GLN A 45 67.91 32.66 -14.58
C GLN A 45 68.48 32.17 -15.91
N PRO A 46 69.85 31.95 -15.96
CA PRO A 46 70.54 31.69 -17.21
C PRO A 46 70.29 30.31 -17.78
N VAL A 47 70.02 30.25 -19.06
CA VAL A 47 69.85 29.02 -19.86
C VAL A 47 71.22 28.32 -19.95
N THR A 48 71.31 27.13 -19.37
CA THR A 48 72.36 26.16 -19.68
C THR A 48 72.10 25.50 -21.03
N GLU A 49 73.00 25.71 -21.94
CA GLU A 49 73.04 25.16 -23.28
C GLU A 49 73.25 23.62 -23.22
N TYR A 50 72.27 22.84 -23.67
CA TYR A 50 72.39 21.39 -23.83
C TYR A 50 72.92 21.06 -25.21
N PRO A 51 73.94 20.18 -25.31
CA PRO A 51 74.46 19.75 -26.64
C PRO A 51 73.39 18.94 -27.40
N ALA A 52 73.29 19.18 -28.69
CA ALA A 52 72.44 18.51 -29.64
C ALA A 52 72.70 17.00 -29.70
N PRO A 53 71.63 16.15 -29.70
CA PRO A 53 71.83 14.72 -29.92
C PRO A 53 72.14 14.45 -31.40
N THR A 54 73.32 13.92 -31.65
CA THR A 54 73.71 13.31 -32.89
C THR A 54 73.23 11.86 -32.90
N SER A 55 72.24 11.59 -33.67
CA SER A 55 71.97 10.38 -34.46
C SER A 55 70.45 10.22 -34.69
N ALA A 56 70.07 10.15 -35.95
CA ALA A 56 68.72 9.83 -36.37
C ALA A 56 68.41 8.34 -36.04
N PRO A 57 67.27 8.07 -35.43
CA PRO A 57 66.86 6.68 -35.20
C PRO A 57 66.48 5.99 -36.51
N ALA A 58 66.89 4.75 -36.66
CA ALA A 58 66.57 3.89 -37.80
C ALA A 58 65.03 3.75 -37.95
N PRO A 59 64.53 3.56 -39.18
CA PRO A 59 63.08 3.43 -39.42
C PRO A 59 62.53 2.17 -38.75
N VAL A 60 61.59 2.37 -37.82
CA VAL A 60 60.81 1.26 -37.23
C VAL A 60 59.79 0.77 -38.23
N VAL A 61 59.99 -0.46 -38.73
CA VAL A 61 59.02 -1.15 -39.57
C VAL A 61 57.85 -1.57 -38.67
N ILE A 62 56.76 -0.83 -38.71
CA ILE A 62 55.50 -1.23 -38.03
C ILE A 62 54.81 -2.31 -38.87
N VAL A 63 54.96 -3.57 -38.47
CA VAL A 63 54.18 -4.64 -39.01
C VAL A 63 52.75 -4.53 -38.48
N LYS A 64 51.83 -4.00 -39.29
CA LYS A 64 50.41 -3.91 -38.97
C LYS A 64 49.82 -5.32 -38.94
N LYS A 65 49.68 -5.93 -37.76
CA LYS A 65 48.98 -7.18 -37.56
C LYS A 65 47.50 -6.95 -37.88
N LYS A 66 47.03 -7.59 -38.97
CA LYS A 66 45.62 -7.50 -39.38
C LYS A 66 44.80 -8.21 -38.30
N GLY A 67 44.12 -7.45 -37.45
CA GLY A 67 43.20 -8.00 -36.47
C GLY A 67 42.00 -8.65 -37.18
N PRO A 68 41.24 -9.51 -36.47
CA PRO A 68 40.08 -10.12 -37.07
C PRO A 68 39.12 -9.04 -37.54
N GLY A 69 38.67 -9.15 -38.79
CA GLY A 69 37.80 -8.14 -39.40
C GLY A 69 36.52 -8.00 -38.61
N TRP A 70 35.93 -6.82 -38.64
CA TRP A 70 34.67 -6.47 -37.93
C TRP A 70 33.57 -7.50 -38.13
N VAL A 71 33.52 -8.16 -39.29
CA VAL A 71 32.61 -9.25 -39.63
C VAL A 71 32.83 -10.47 -38.73
N ALA A 72 34.08 -10.83 -38.44
CA ALA A 72 34.39 -11.97 -37.58
C ALA A 72 33.98 -11.69 -36.11
N LEU A 73 34.12 -10.42 -35.62
CA LEU A 73 33.64 -10.01 -34.31
C LEU A 73 32.10 -10.03 -34.23
N PHE A 74 31.43 -9.59 -35.28
CA PHE A 74 29.96 -9.61 -35.36
C PHE A 74 29.40 -11.04 -35.39
N CYS A 75 30.01 -11.92 -36.14
CA CYS A 75 29.65 -13.35 -36.17
C CYS A 75 29.90 -14.02 -34.82
N ALA A 76 31.00 -13.71 -34.11
CA ALA A 76 31.27 -14.23 -32.77
C ALA A 76 30.24 -13.75 -31.76
N MET A 77 29.83 -12.49 -31.86
CA MET A 77 28.77 -11.91 -30.98
C MET A 77 27.41 -12.59 -31.24
N LEU A 78 27.04 -12.84 -32.48
CA LEU A 78 25.77 -13.52 -32.80
C LEU A 78 25.79 -14.99 -32.33
N VAL A 79 26.90 -15.68 -32.41
CA VAL A 79 27.04 -17.05 -31.92
C VAL A 79 26.93 -17.08 -30.38
N THR A 80 27.54 -16.12 -29.67
CA THR A 80 27.43 -16.05 -28.21
C THR A 80 26.01 -15.74 -27.77
N ILE A 81 25.31 -14.84 -28.47
CA ILE A 81 23.90 -14.55 -28.20
C ILE A 81 23.01 -15.77 -28.42
N ALA A 82 23.24 -16.51 -29.55
CA ALA A 82 22.50 -17.74 -29.84
C ALA A 82 22.75 -18.85 -28.82
N LEU A 83 24.00 -19.00 -28.36
CA LEU A 83 24.36 -19.97 -27.31
C LEU A 83 23.79 -19.61 -25.94
N THR A 84 23.79 -18.32 -25.58
CA THR A 84 23.21 -17.86 -24.30
C THR A 84 21.69 -17.98 -24.28
N LEU A 85 21.01 -17.61 -25.39
CA LEU A 85 19.58 -17.83 -25.54
C LEU A 85 19.25 -19.34 -25.56
N GLY A 86 20.01 -20.16 -26.26
CA GLY A 86 19.85 -21.61 -26.28
C GLY A 86 20.05 -22.24 -24.90
N ALA A 87 21.04 -21.78 -24.12
CA ALA A 87 21.26 -22.23 -22.74
C ALA A 87 20.13 -21.83 -21.82
N VAL A 88 19.60 -20.60 -21.93
CA VAL A 88 18.45 -20.14 -21.17
C VAL A 88 17.21 -20.98 -21.51
N PHE A 89 16.97 -21.25 -22.79
CA PHE A 89 15.85 -22.08 -23.22
C PHE A 89 15.94 -23.54 -22.74
N TYR A 90 17.18 -24.09 -22.72
CA TYR A 90 17.39 -25.49 -22.36
C TYR A 90 17.47 -25.72 -20.84
N VAL A 91 18.10 -24.81 -20.12
CA VAL A 91 18.36 -24.95 -18.66
C VAL A 91 17.21 -24.42 -17.79
N ARG A 92 16.42 -23.47 -18.32
CA ARG A 92 15.27 -22.90 -17.59
C ARG A 92 14.00 -22.79 -18.43
N PRO A 93 13.38 -23.92 -18.82
CA PRO A 93 12.09 -23.88 -19.51
C PRO A 93 10.98 -23.26 -18.66
N GLU A 94 11.16 -23.15 -17.36
CA GLU A 94 10.24 -22.53 -16.40
C GLU A 94 10.03 -21.03 -16.63
N LEU A 95 11.05 -20.33 -17.19
CA LEU A 95 10.97 -18.86 -17.45
C LEU A 95 10.00 -18.49 -18.59
N LEU A 96 9.57 -19.46 -19.39
CA LEU A 96 8.66 -19.28 -20.52
C LEU A 96 7.26 -19.85 -20.27
N ARG A 97 7.01 -20.41 -19.08
CA ARG A 97 5.64 -20.75 -18.69
C ARG A 97 4.91 -19.45 -18.35
N VAL A 98 4.42 -18.77 -19.35
CA VAL A 98 3.28 -17.88 -19.22
C VAL A 98 2.11 -18.78 -18.78
N SER A 99 1.85 -18.82 -17.49
CA SER A 99 0.66 -19.45 -16.97
C SER A 99 -0.54 -18.67 -17.53
N THR A 100 -1.14 -19.19 -18.59
CA THR A 100 -2.44 -18.68 -19.02
C THR A 100 -3.44 -19.00 -17.91
N PRO A 101 -4.02 -18.01 -17.24
CA PRO A 101 -5.08 -18.28 -16.27
C PRO A 101 -6.25 -18.90 -17.04
N THR A 102 -6.62 -20.12 -16.65
CA THR A 102 -7.85 -20.74 -17.12
C THR A 102 -9.01 -19.97 -16.50
N ASN A 103 -9.55 -19.05 -17.27
CA ASN A 103 -10.68 -18.22 -16.90
C ASN A 103 -11.95 -19.07 -16.85
N LEU A 104 -12.39 -19.49 -15.68
CA LEU A 104 -13.68 -20.14 -15.47
C LEU A 104 -14.77 -19.18 -14.96
N ASN A 105 -14.42 -17.93 -14.63
CA ASN A 105 -15.37 -16.88 -14.27
C ASN A 105 -14.90 -15.55 -14.84
N ASN A 106 -15.82 -14.71 -15.30
CA ASN A 106 -15.57 -13.43 -15.96
C ASN A 106 -14.87 -12.35 -15.07
N GLY A 107 -14.25 -12.72 -13.97
CA GLY A 107 -13.49 -11.81 -13.11
C GLY A 107 -11.98 -12.10 -13.12
N THR A 108 -11.17 -11.07 -13.02
CA THR A 108 -9.73 -11.21 -12.85
C THR A 108 -9.45 -11.55 -11.37
N VAL A 109 -8.87 -12.72 -11.11
CA VAL A 109 -8.46 -13.12 -9.76
C VAL A 109 -7.08 -12.55 -9.46
N ALA A 110 -6.95 -11.84 -8.35
CA ALA A 110 -5.66 -11.36 -7.86
C ALA A 110 -4.78 -12.54 -7.43
N THR A 111 -3.63 -12.74 -8.06
CA THR A 111 -2.67 -13.79 -7.69
C THR A 111 -1.28 -13.19 -7.46
N VAL A 112 -0.67 -13.56 -6.35
CA VAL A 112 0.70 -13.20 -5.98
C VAL A 112 1.54 -14.47 -5.93
N GLN A 113 2.73 -14.45 -6.55
CA GLN A 113 3.70 -15.53 -6.38
C GLN A 113 4.55 -15.23 -5.16
N ALA A 114 4.49 -16.09 -4.15
CA ALA A 114 5.35 -15.98 -2.97
C ALA A 114 6.80 -16.24 -3.37
N SER A 115 7.70 -15.29 -3.08
CA SER A 115 9.15 -15.46 -3.18
C SER A 115 9.71 -15.93 -1.82
N SER A 116 10.74 -16.77 -1.83
CA SER A 116 11.23 -17.51 -0.65
C SER A 116 12.00 -16.67 0.37
N ASP A 117 12.31 -15.39 0.15
CA ASP A 117 13.27 -14.67 0.98
C ASP A 117 12.73 -13.47 1.77
N ALA A 118 11.69 -12.86 1.44
CA ALA A 118 10.93 -11.86 2.21
C ALA A 118 9.66 -11.56 1.45
N THR A 119 8.54 -11.39 2.13
CA THR A 119 7.30 -11.01 1.47
C THR A 119 7.47 -9.63 0.84
N ASP A 120 7.34 -9.54 -0.47
CA ASP A 120 7.29 -8.25 -1.17
C ASP A 120 5.88 -7.65 -0.99
N TRP A 121 5.70 -6.95 0.11
CA TRP A 121 4.42 -6.32 0.44
C TRP A 121 3.98 -5.26 -0.59
N THR A 122 4.91 -4.66 -1.32
CA THR A 122 4.58 -3.71 -2.39
C THR A 122 3.90 -4.44 -3.55
N ALA A 123 4.45 -5.59 -3.95
CA ALA A 123 3.85 -6.43 -4.98
C ALA A 123 2.50 -6.99 -4.54
N VAL A 124 2.40 -7.48 -3.28
CA VAL A 124 1.13 -7.98 -2.72
C VAL A 124 0.08 -6.88 -2.73
N ALA A 125 0.39 -5.70 -2.15
CA ALA A 125 -0.54 -4.57 -2.08
C ALA A 125 -1.01 -4.14 -3.47
N SER A 126 -0.09 -4.03 -4.44
CA SER A 126 -0.44 -3.65 -5.82
C SER A 126 -1.40 -4.65 -6.47
N ALA A 127 -1.20 -5.94 -6.22
CA ALA A 127 -2.03 -6.99 -6.81
C ALA A 127 -3.44 -7.04 -6.20
N VAL A 128 -3.59 -6.84 -4.88
CA VAL A 128 -4.86 -7.05 -4.18
C VAL A 128 -5.67 -5.77 -3.94
N SER A 129 -5.03 -4.59 -3.95
CA SER A 129 -5.72 -3.31 -3.76
C SER A 129 -6.92 -3.08 -4.68
N PRO A 130 -6.91 -3.51 -5.96
CA PRO A 130 -8.08 -3.36 -6.83
C PRO A 130 -9.32 -4.12 -6.37
N ALA A 131 -9.17 -5.13 -5.49
CA ALA A 131 -10.30 -5.87 -4.91
C ALA A 131 -10.86 -5.21 -3.64
N VAL A 132 -10.24 -4.15 -3.12
CA VAL A 132 -10.68 -3.44 -1.92
C VAL A 132 -11.50 -2.23 -2.31
N VAL A 133 -12.60 -2.00 -1.64
CA VAL A 133 -13.55 -0.93 -1.95
C VAL A 133 -13.86 -0.08 -0.72
N THR A 134 -14.28 1.16 -0.96
CA THR A 134 -14.91 2.00 0.04
C THR A 134 -16.40 1.78 0.04
N ILE A 135 -17.00 1.69 1.21
CA ILE A 135 -18.44 1.61 1.41
C ILE A 135 -18.89 2.86 2.16
N SER A 136 -19.78 3.62 1.56
CA SER A 136 -20.43 4.78 2.19
C SER A 136 -21.91 4.49 2.32
N THR A 137 -22.44 4.63 3.52
CA THR A 137 -23.86 4.43 3.81
C THR A 137 -24.48 5.75 4.22
N GLN A 138 -25.72 5.98 3.82
CA GLN A 138 -26.50 7.14 4.16
C GLN A 138 -27.92 6.76 4.49
N SER A 139 -28.34 6.96 5.74
CA SER A 139 -29.73 6.91 6.16
C SER A 139 -30.30 8.33 6.28
N ALA A 140 -31.53 8.47 6.73
CA ALA A 140 -32.16 9.78 6.92
C ALA A 140 -31.45 10.69 7.93
N SER A 141 -30.78 10.09 8.93
CA SER A 141 -30.19 10.82 10.06
C SER A 141 -28.69 10.60 10.24
N THR A 142 -28.14 9.52 9.70
CA THR A 142 -26.75 9.12 9.94
C THR A 142 -26.10 8.60 8.66
N GLY A 143 -24.78 8.78 8.56
CA GLY A 143 -23.95 8.18 7.54
C GLY A 143 -22.75 7.48 8.17
N SER A 144 -22.28 6.42 7.56
CA SER A 144 -21.07 5.70 7.96
C SER A 144 -20.19 5.46 6.74
N THR A 145 -18.89 5.32 6.99
CA THR A 145 -17.92 4.95 5.95
C THR A 145 -17.05 3.83 6.48
N GLY A 146 -16.84 2.83 5.65
CA GLY A 146 -15.97 1.70 5.93
C GLY A 146 -15.39 1.14 4.63
N SER A 147 -14.83 -0.03 4.75
CA SER A 147 -14.20 -0.76 3.63
C SER A 147 -14.93 -2.05 3.34
N GLY A 148 -14.61 -2.65 2.21
CA GLY A 148 -15.09 -3.98 1.81
C GLY A 148 -14.11 -4.66 0.89
N VAL A 149 -14.34 -5.94 0.63
CA VAL A 149 -13.57 -6.74 -0.30
C VAL A 149 -14.49 -7.46 -1.29
N ILE A 150 -14.18 -7.36 -2.57
CA ILE A 150 -14.94 -7.99 -3.65
C ILE A 150 -14.74 -9.50 -3.56
N TYR A 151 -15.85 -10.22 -3.34
CA TYR A 151 -15.87 -11.66 -3.14
C TYR A 151 -15.98 -12.42 -4.45
N ASP A 152 -16.78 -11.93 -5.39
CA ASP A 152 -17.04 -12.60 -6.66
C ASP A 152 -17.29 -11.62 -7.82
N ALA A 153 -17.37 -12.18 -9.03
CA ALA A 153 -17.65 -11.43 -10.25
C ALA A 153 -19.12 -10.98 -10.38
N GLN A 154 -20.01 -11.46 -9.52
CA GLN A 154 -21.40 -11.02 -9.43
C GLN A 154 -21.52 -9.71 -8.65
N GLY A 155 -20.39 -9.22 -8.12
CA GLY A 155 -20.30 -7.97 -7.38
C GLY A 155 -20.69 -8.12 -5.91
N ASP A 156 -20.63 -9.32 -5.35
CA ASP A 156 -20.75 -9.54 -3.92
C ASP A 156 -19.50 -9.01 -3.21
N ILE A 157 -19.71 -8.29 -2.13
CA ILE A 157 -18.69 -7.64 -1.32
C ILE A 157 -18.90 -8.03 0.13
N VAL A 158 -17.84 -8.53 0.77
CA VAL A 158 -17.83 -8.80 2.20
C VAL A 158 -17.39 -7.54 2.95
N THR A 159 -18.06 -7.23 4.03
CA THR A 159 -17.77 -6.10 4.94
C THR A 159 -18.25 -6.44 6.36
N ASN A 160 -18.15 -5.47 7.29
CA ASN A 160 -18.74 -5.63 8.62
C ASN A 160 -20.23 -5.27 8.67
N TYR A 161 -20.93 -5.90 9.60
CA TYR A 161 -22.33 -5.58 9.90
C TYR A 161 -22.46 -4.13 10.37
N HIS A 162 -21.62 -3.66 11.29
CA HIS A 162 -21.71 -2.29 11.83
C HIS A 162 -21.55 -1.21 10.75
N VAL A 163 -20.81 -1.49 9.65
CA VAL A 163 -20.66 -0.56 8.52
C VAL A 163 -21.99 -0.30 7.82
N ILE A 164 -22.87 -1.33 7.75
CA ILE A 164 -24.15 -1.24 7.01
C ILE A 164 -25.37 -1.18 7.92
N SER A 165 -25.20 -1.26 9.23
CA SER A 165 -26.30 -1.35 10.20
C SER A 165 -27.27 -0.17 10.12
N SER A 166 -26.75 1.05 9.89
CA SER A 166 -27.53 2.29 9.79
C SER A 166 -28.53 2.32 8.64
N VAL A 167 -28.38 1.47 7.61
CA VAL A 167 -29.22 1.43 6.41
C VAL A 167 -30.13 0.23 6.32
N LEU A 168 -30.11 -0.68 7.31
CA LEU A 168 -30.99 -1.85 7.34
C LEU A 168 -32.47 -1.48 7.46
N GLY A 169 -32.78 -0.37 8.09
CA GLY A 169 -34.15 0.21 8.20
C GLY A 169 -34.55 1.08 7.01
N GLY A 170 -33.71 1.22 6.00
CA GLY A 170 -33.87 2.07 4.82
C GLY A 170 -32.73 3.07 4.72
N GLY A 171 -32.27 3.31 3.51
CA GLY A 171 -31.13 4.17 3.20
C GLY A 171 -30.45 3.76 1.91
N GLN A 172 -29.30 4.31 1.67
CA GLN A 172 -28.51 4.07 0.45
C GLN A 172 -27.12 3.56 0.81
N ILE A 173 -26.62 2.62 0.00
CA ILE A 173 -25.24 2.16 0.04
C ILE A 173 -24.58 2.56 -1.28
N GLN A 174 -23.48 3.27 -1.18
CA GLN A 174 -22.61 3.61 -2.30
C GLN A 174 -21.27 2.93 -2.12
N VAL A 175 -20.80 2.27 -3.16
CA VAL A 175 -19.50 1.62 -3.21
C VAL A 175 -18.62 2.35 -4.19
N THR A 176 -17.41 2.72 -3.76
CA THR A 176 -16.36 3.28 -4.61
C THR A 176 -15.30 2.20 -4.85
N LEU A 177 -15.10 1.83 -6.11
CA LEU A 177 -14.02 0.92 -6.50
C LEU A 177 -12.66 1.62 -6.42
N ALA A 178 -11.58 0.85 -6.42
CA ALA A 178 -10.21 1.35 -6.34
C ALA A 178 -9.84 2.33 -7.48
N ASP A 179 -10.50 2.25 -8.62
CA ASP A 179 -10.34 3.16 -9.77
C ASP A 179 -11.23 4.41 -9.71
N GLY A 180 -12.00 4.58 -8.63
CA GLY A 180 -12.89 5.71 -8.40
C GLY A 180 -14.29 5.58 -8.99
N ARG A 181 -14.62 4.49 -9.68
CA ARG A 181 -15.99 4.23 -10.16
C ARG A 181 -16.94 4.02 -8.99
N LEU A 182 -18.12 4.61 -9.08
CA LEU A 182 -19.16 4.60 -8.05
C LEU A 182 -20.32 3.70 -8.48
N TYR A 183 -20.78 2.87 -7.54
CA TYR A 183 -21.92 1.97 -7.74
C TYR A 183 -22.87 2.06 -6.55
N ALA A 184 -24.17 1.98 -6.82
CA ALA A 184 -25.15 1.66 -5.79
C ALA A 184 -25.03 0.18 -5.42
N ALA A 185 -25.35 -0.14 -4.18
CA ALA A 185 -25.35 -1.50 -3.70
C ALA A 185 -26.56 -1.76 -2.77
N ARG A 186 -26.89 -3.04 -2.61
CA ARG A 186 -27.93 -3.50 -1.71
C ARG A 186 -27.40 -4.58 -0.77
N VAL A 187 -28.01 -4.69 0.41
CA VAL A 187 -27.68 -5.76 1.36
C VAL A 187 -28.20 -7.10 0.82
N VAL A 188 -27.35 -8.11 0.82
CA VAL A 188 -27.66 -9.50 0.47
C VAL A 188 -27.94 -10.31 1.73
N GLY A 189 -27.11 -10.13 2.76
CA GLY A 189 -27.24 -10.81 4.03
C GLY A 189 -26.29 -10.19 5.07
N HIS A 190 -26.59 -10.43 6.32
CA HIS A 190 -25.75 -9.99 7.43
C HIS A 190 -25.90 -10.92 8.62
N ASP A 191 -24.89 -10.94 9.45
CA ASP A 191 -24.91 -11.63 10.74
C ASP A 191 -24.31 -10.70 11.80
N LYS A 192 -25.18 -10.26 12.72
CA LYS A 192 -24.80 -9.39 13.82
C LYS A 192 -23.83 -10.10 14.78
N THR A 193 -23.95 -11.43 14.91
CA THR A 193 -23.16 -12.20 15.88
C THR A 193 -21.69 -12.37 15.48
N THR A 194 -21.40 -12.29 14.19
CA THR A 194 -20.03 -12.34 13.65
C THR A 194 -19.54 -10.98 13.19
N ASP A 195 -20.38 -9.94 13.30
CA ASP A 195 -20.13 -8.62 12.72
C ASP A 195 -19.78 -8.66 11.22
N LEU A 196 -20.40 -9.55 10.47
CA LEU A 196 -20.19 -9.69 9.02
C LEU A 196 -21.44 -9.33 8.23
N ALA A 197 -21.23 -8.81 7.03
CA ALA A 197 -22.28 -8.54 6.06
C ALA A 197 -21.81 -8.79 4.63
N VAL A 198 -22.75 -9.06 3.77
CA VAL A 198 -22.55 -9.14 2.32
C VAL A 198 -23.48 -8.14 1.65
N ILE A 199 -22.92 -7.30 0.83
CA ILE A 199 -23.64 -6.38 -0.05
C ILE A 199 -23.35 -6.75 -1.51
N ARG A 200 -24.24 -6.38 -2.42
CA ARG A 200 -24.07 -6.63 -3.85
C ARG A 200 -24.20 -5.34 -4.64
N LEU A 201 -23.27 -5.11 -5.55
CA LEU A 201 -23.33 -3.99 -6.49
C LEU A 201 -24.56 -4.11 -7.39
N ASP A 202 -25.22 -3.01 -7.64
CA ASP A 202 -26.22 -2.92 -8.70
C ASP A 202 -25.48 -2.71 -10.04
N ASN A 203 -25.77 -3.61 -11.01
CA ASN A 203 -25.12 -3.61 -12.32
C ASN A 203 -23.58 -3.65 -12.24
N PRO A 204 -22.97 -4.70 -11.66
CA PRO A 204 -21.53 -4.80 -11.52
C PRO A 204 -20.85 -4.80 -12.89
N PRO A 205 -19.66 -4.15 -13.02
CA PRO A 205 -18.90 -4.21 -14.26
C PRO A 205 -18.25 -5.59 -14.44
N SER A 206 -17.96 -5.95 -15.68
CA SER A 206 -17.38 -7.26 -16.01
C SER A 206 -15.88 -7.37 -15.72
N ASP A 207 -15.23 -6.27 -15.38
CA ASP A 207 -13.78 -6.15 -15.14
C ASP A 207 -13.42 -6.07 -13.63
N LEU A 208 -14.30 -6.53 -12.74
CA LEU A 208 -14.02 -6.57 -11.31
C LEU A 208 -12.79 -7.42 -11.01
N THR A 209 -11.92 -6.90 -10.14
CA THR A 209 -10.87 -7.69 -9.52
C THR A 209 -11.43 -8.37 -8.28
N VAL A 210 -11.41 -9.70 -8.28
CA VAL A 210 -11.95 -10.53 -7.20
C VAL A 210 -10.83 -10.97 -6.27
N ALA A 211 -11.04 -10.85 -4.96
CA ALA A 211 -10.09 -11.32 -3.98
C ALA A 211 -10.10 -12.84 -3.88
N ARG A 212 -8.95 -13.43 -3.61
CA ARG A 212 -8.82 -14.85 -3.29
C ARG A 212 -9.00 -15.03 -1.79
N PHE A 213 -9.90 -15.90 -1.37
CA PHE A 213 -10.10 -16.24 0.03
C PHE A 213 -9.37 -17.56 0.37
N ALA A 214 -8.74 -17.59 1.54
CA ALA A 214 -8.11 -18.78 2.08
C ALA A 214 -8.77 -19.20 3.39
N THR A 215 -8.49 -20.43 3.82
CA THR A 215 -8.90 -20.88 5.15
C THR A 215 -7.97 -20.31 6.21
N SER A 216 -8.53 -19.78 7.28
CA SER A 216 -7.78 -19.38 8.48
C SER A 216 -7.41 -20.56 9.40
N ALA A 217 -7.86 -21.78 9.09
CA ALA A 217 -7.66 -22.96 9.94
C ALA A 217 -6.17 -23.32 10.16
N ASN A 218 -5.31 -22.98 9.21
CA ASN A 218 -3.86 -23.25 9.26
C ASN A 218 -3.03 -22.01 9.57
N LEU A 219 -3.66 -20.95 10.05
CA LEU A 219 -2.96 -19.71 10.40
C LEU A 219 -2.17 -19.92 11.68
N GLU A 220 -0.94 -19.42 11.71
CA GLU A 220 -0.03 -19.55 12.85
C GLU A 220 0.30 -18.19 13.46
N VAL A 221 0.54 -18.14 14.76
CA VAL A 221 1.07 -16.94 15.44
C VAL A 221 2.45 -16.64 14.88
N GLY A 222 2.71 -15.37 14.56
CA GLY A 222 3.93 -14.92 13.89
C GLY A 222 3.83 -14.92 12.37
N ALA A 223 2.77 -15.47 11.77
CA ALA A 223 2.55 -15.39 10.33
C ALA A 223 2.44 -13.92 9.87
N PRO A 224 3.16 -13.51 8.81
CA PRO A 224 3.11 -12.14 8.29
C PRO A 224 1.76 -11.86 7.65
N VAL A 225 1.20 -10.67 7.92
CA VAL A 225 -0.12 -10.24 7.45
C VAL A 225 -0.11 -8.80 6.98
N MET A 226 -1.09 -8.46 6.15
CA MET A 226 -1.32 -7.10 5.65
C MET A 226 -2.81 -6.77 5.74
N ALA A 227 -3.14 -5.70 6.46
CA ALA A 227 -4.48 -5.15 6.50
C ALA A 227 -4.61 -4.01 5.49
N ILE A 228 -5.69 -4.01 4.73
CA ILE A 228 -6.01 -2.93 3.79
C ILE A 228 -7.39 -2.39 4.11
N GLY A 229 -7.50 -1.06 4.10
CA GLY A 229 -8.74 -0.32 4.14
C GLY A 229 -8.77 0.78 3.09
N ALA A 230 -9.95 1.23 2.72
CA ALA A 230 -10.18 2.30 1.75
C ALA A 230 -11.08 3.41 2.33
N PRO A 231 -10.67 4.06 3.43
CA PRO A 231 -11.58 4.95 4.20
C PRO A 231 -12.04 6.19 3.45
N LEU A 232 -11.32 6.65 2.44
CA LEU A 232 -11.58 7.90 1.74
C LEU A 232 -11.89 7.75 0.23
N GLY A 233 -11.98 6.52 -0.27
CA GLY A 233 -12.40 6.24 -1.65
C GLY A 233 -11.38 6.52 -2.75
N LEU A 234 -10.22 7.08 -2.44
CA LEU A 234 -9.22 7.48 -3.45
C LEU A 234 -7.84 6.83 -3.25
N SER A 235 -7.56 6.33 -2.05
CA SER A 235 -6.29 5.66 -1.74
C SER A 235 -6.48 4.66 -0.63
N ASN A 236 -5.98 3.45 -0.86
CA ASN A 236 -5.99 2.41 0.15
C ASN A 236 -4.96 2.73 1.24
N THR A 237 -5.36 2.53 2.49
CA THR A 237 -4.45 2.51 3.62
C THR A 237 -3.96 1.08 3.80
N VAL A 238 -2.66 0.88 3.76
CA VAL A 238 -2.01 -0.43 3.90
C VAL A 238 -1.18 -0.43 5.17
N THR A 239 -1.40 -1.43 6.01
CA THR A 239 -0.58 -1.67 7.20
C THR A 239 -0.12 -3.13 7.21
N THR A 240 1.08 -3.39 7.70
CA THR A 240 1.63 -4.75 7.79
C THR A 240 1.99 -5.08 9.24
N GLY A 241 1.96 -6.35 9.55
CA GLY A 241 2.29 -6.86 10.86
C GLY A 241 2.33 -8.38 10.85
N ILE A 242 2.09 -8.97 12.01
CA ILE A 242 2.00 -10.42 12.19
C ILE A 242 0.73 -10.80 12.93
N VAL A 243 0.36 -12.05 12.84
CA VAL A 243 -0.64 -12.65 13.73
C VAL A 243 -0.05 -12.71 15.14
N SER A 244 -0.65 -11.96 16.08
CA SER A 244 -0.21 -11.90 17.47
C SER A 244 -0.87 -12.98 18.34
N ALA A 245 -2.13 -13.33 18.05
CA ALA A 245 -2.86 -14.40 18.73
C ALA A 245 -4.02 -14.90 17.85
N LEU A 246 -4.45 -16.13 18.13
CA LEU A 246 -5.62 -16.75 17.49
C LEU A 246 -6.69 -17.03 18.52
N ASN A 247 -7.93 -17.15 18.05
CA ASN A 247 -9.10 -17.47 18.88
C ASN A 247 -9.27 -16.51 20.08
N ARG A 248 -9.00 -15.22 19.86
CA ARG A 248 -9.13 -14.22 20.91
C ARG A 248 -10.60 -13.82 21.05
N PRO A 249 -11.24 -14.00 22.22
CA PRO A 249 -12.56 -13.45 22.43
C PRO A 249 -12.46 -11.91 22.48
N VAL A 250 -13.20 -11.25 21.59
CA VAL A 250 -13.26 -9.78 21.50
C VAL A 250 -14.72 -9.38 21.59
N GLU A 251 -14.99 -8.36 22.42
CA GLU A 251 -16.30 -7.73 22.49
C GLU A 251 -16.35 -6.63 21.42
N VAL A 252 -17.29 -6.75 20.48
CA VAL A 252 -17.54 -5.74 19.44
C VAL A 252 -18.85 -5.05 19.73
N SER A 253 -18.83 -3.71 19.84
CA SER A 253 -20.03 -2.90 19.96
C SER A 253 -20.66 -2.75 18.57
N VAL A 254 -21.81 -3.37 18.35
CA VAL A 254 -22.48 -3.41 17.03
C VAL A 254 -23.54 -2.32 16.84
N ASP A 255 -23.78 -1.46 17.82
CA ASP A 255 -24.73 -0.35 17.75
C ASP A 255 -24.10 0.95 18.28
N GLU A 256 -23.61 1.82 17.41
CA GLU A 256 -23.18 3.19 17.77
C GLU A 256 -24.36 4.20 17.87
N SER A 257 -25.61 3.79 17.61
CA SER A 257 -26.72 4.71 17.34
C SER A 257 -27.81 4.81 18.42
N ALA A 258 -27.66 4.25 19.61
CA ALA A 258 -28.70 4.28 20.63
C ALA A 258 -28.40 5.25 21.78
N THR A 259 -28.40 6.56 21.51
CA THR A 259 -28.77 7.54 22.50
C THR A 259 -30.30 7.60 22.54
N SER A 260 -30.90 6.85 23.45
CA SER A 260 -32.31 7.07 23.79
C SER A 260 -32.45 8.46 24.41
N GLU A 261 -33.42 9.26 23.95
CA GLU A 261 -33.74 10.60 24.49
C GLU A 261 -34.08 10.61 26.00
N ASP A 262 -34.16 9.45 26.63
CA ASP A 262 -34.56 9.27 28.03
C ASP A 262 -33.39 8.99 29.00
N GLY A 263 -32.12 9.19 28.56
CA GLY A 263 -30.96 9.09 29.46
C GLY A 263 -30.64 7.69 29.99
N THR A 264 -31.40 6.68 29.62
CA THR A 264 -31.10 5.28 29.87
C THR A 264 -30.06 4.84 28.84
N GLN A 265 -28.85 4.47 29.30
CA GLN A 265 -27.86 3.83 28.43
C GLN A 265 -28.52 2.61 27.81
N ALA A 266 -28.79 2.69 26.51
CA ALA A 266 -29.14 1.49 25.75
C ALA A 266 -27.96 0.53 25.94
N SER A 267 -28.24 -0.69 26.39
CA SER A 267 -27.26 -1.76 26.45
C SER A 267 -26.77 -1.97 25.03
N SER A 268 -25.54 -1.51 24.74
CA SER A 268 -24.86 -1.88 23.49
C SER A 268 -24.84 -3.41 23.47
N ASP A 269 -25.44 -4.00 22.43
CA ASP A 269 -25.34 -5.45 22.24
C ASP A 269 -23.87 -5.78 21.96
N LEU A 270 -23.19 -6.21 23.02
CA LEU A 270 -21.82 -6.69 22.95
C LEU A 270 -21.84 -8.09 22.37
N VAL A 271 -21.20 -8.26 21.23
CA VAL A 271 -21.00 -9.55 20.60
C VAL A 271 -19.58 -10.02 20.87
N VAL A 272 -19.45 -11.26 21.33
CA VAL A 272 -18.15 -11.89 21.53
C VAL A 272 -17.82 -12.72 20.31
N THR A 273 -16.80 -12.35 19.57
CA THR A 273 -16.28 -13.09 18.40
C THR A 273 -14.93 -13.69 18.71
N ASN A 274 -14.61 -14.82 18.05
CA ASN A 274 -13.26 -15.37 18.07
C ASN A 274 -12.42 -14.68 16.98
N ALA A 275 -11.64 -13.67 17.38
CA ALA A 275 -10.85 -12.86 16.48
C ALA A 275 -9.42 -13.40 16.28
N ILE A 276 -8.86 -13.06 15.12
CA ILE A 276 -7.43 -13.11 14.84
C ILE A 276 -6.85 -11.78 15.33
N GLN A 277 -6.00 -11.82 16.35
CA GLN A 277 -5.31 -10.62 16.83
C GLN A 277 -4.06 -10.38 15.99
N ILE A 278 -3.87 -9.16 15.55
CA ILE A 278 -2.70 -8.72 14.77
C ILE A 278 -2.06 -7.48 15.41
N ASP A 279 -0.82 -7.18 15.06
CA ASP A 279 -0.14 -5.94 15.42
C ASP A 279 -0.08 -4.93 14.27
N ALA A 280 -0.61 -5.28 13.08
CA ALA A 280 -0.85 -4.31 12.03
C ALA A 280 -1.83 -3.23 12.53
N SER A 281 -1.52 -1.97 12.25
CA SER A 281 -2.34 -0.84 12.73
C SER A 281 -3.72 -0.86 12.07
N ILE A 282 -4.77 -0.99 12.88
CA ILE A 282 -6.16 -0.80 12.48
C ILE A 282 -6.59 0.60 12.89
N ASN A 283 -7.12 1.35 11.94
CA ASN A 283 -7.59 2.72 12.11
C ASN A 283 -9.05 2.82 11.66
N PRO A 284 -9.80 3.85 12.11
CA PRO A 284 -11.15 4.11 11.62
C PRO A 284 -11.20 4.14 10.09
N GLY A 285 -12.14 3.40 9.51
CA GLY A 285 -12.29 3.21 8.08
C GLY A 285 -11.64 1.93 7.51
N ASN A 286 -10.75 1.25 8.25
CA ASN A 286 -10.27 -0.08 7.86
C ASN A 286 -11.32 -1.16 8.11
N SER A 287 -12.31 -0.91 8.97
CA SER A 287 -13.42 -1.81 9.27
C SER A 287 -14.11 -2.29 7.99
N GLY A 288 -14.32 -3.59 7.88
CA GLY A 288 -14.86 -4.26 6.69
C GLY A 288 -13.86 -4.57 5.59
N GLY A 289 -12.66 -3.98 5.65
CA GLY A 289 -11.57 -4.29 4.73
C GLY A 289 -10.90 -5.63 5.02
N PRO A 290 -10.20 -6.21 4.04
CA PRO A 290 -9.56 -7.52 4.17
C PRO A 290 -8.25 -7.49 4.96
N LEU A 291 -8.01 -8.60 5.66
CA LEU A 291 -6.70 -9.03 6.15
C LEU A 291 -6.15 -10.07 5.19
N PHE A 292 -4.98 -9.81 4.62
CA PHE A 292 -4.32 -10.69 3.66
C PHE A 292 -3.14 -11.43 4.29
N ASP A 293 -2.89 -12.65 3.83
CA ASP A 293 -1.64 -13.35 4.04
C ASP A 293 -0.55 -12.90 3.03
N ALA A 294 0.67 -13.45 3.18
CA ALA A 294 1.81 -13.16 2.30
C ALA A 294 1.59 -13.58 0.83
N THR A 295 0.59 -14.39 0.55
CA THR A 295 0.21 -14.82 -0.81
C THR A 295 -0.90 -13.98 -1.42
N GLY A 296 -1.37 -12.93 -0.72
CA GLY A 296 -2.47 -12.08 -1.13
C GLY A 296 -3.85 -12.77 -1.06
N ALA A 297 -4.00 -13.77 -0.20
CA ALA A 297 -5.29 -14.36 0.09
C ALA A 297 -5.91 -13.74 1.34
N VAL A 298 -7.21 -13.49 1.31
CA VAL A 298 -7.97 -12.99 2.46
C VAL A 298 -8.11 -14.10 3.49
N ILE A 299 -7.68 -13.82 4.72
CA ILE A 299 -7.72 -14.69 5.88
C ILE A 299 -8.61 -14.17 7.01
N GLY A 300 -9.07 -12.93 6.89
CA GLY A 300 -9.95 -12.27 7.86
C GLY A 300 -10.50 -10.96 7.34
N ILE A 301 -11.42 -10.38 8.10
CA ILE A 301 -11.99 -9.05 7.86
C ILE A 301 -11.64 -8.18 9.07
N ASN A 302 -11.11 -6.99 8.82
CA ASN A 302 -10.71 -6.03 9.85
C ASN A 302 -11.96 -5.45 10.53
N SER A 303 -11.94 -5.35 11.85
CA SER A 303 -13.01 -4.76 12.64
C SER A 303 -12.44 -3.89 13.76
#